data_e5e4bd73ca03c4593ec0bc94064f8e74
#
_entry.id   e5e4bd73ca03c4593ec0bc94064f8e74
#
_cell.length_a   1.000
_cell.length_b   1.000
_cell.length_c   1.000
_cell.angle_alpha   90.00
_cell.angle_beta   90.00
_cell.angle_gamma   90.00
#
_symmetry.space_group_name_H-M   'P 1'
#
loop_
_entity.id
_entity.type
_entity.pdbx_description
1 polymer ?
#
loop_
_entity_poly.entity_id
_entity_poly.type
_entity_poly.pdbx_seq_one_letter_code
_entity_poly.pdbx_strand_id
1 'polypeptide(L)'
;MKWLEERYLIIADDFTGANDTGVQLRRRGFPTEVLFCGKPMGADRSIVIDTESRTVHPDHAYQIVSHALENVDFDGFRHVIKKVDSTMRGNIAAEIKAVDEHFKPELMIFAPALPDLKRTTVDGVQ
;
A
#
# COMPACT_ATOMS: atom_id res chain seq x y z
N MET A 1 3.27 23.76 9.43
CA MET A 1 3.46 23.35 8.02
C MET A 1 2.47 22.25 7.69
N LYS A 2 1.65 22.47 6.66
CA LYS A 2 0.60 21.52 6.23
C LYS A 2 1.09 20.09 5.96
N TRP A 3 2.36 19.90 5.65
CA TRP A 3 2.96 18.62 5.31
C TRP A 3 3.10 17.64 6.48
N LEU A 4 3.13 18.13 7.72
CA LEU A 4 3.23 17.29 8.91
C LEU A 4 1.89 16.65 9.32
N GLU A 5 0.78 17.15 8.73
CA GLU A 5 -0.56 16.65 9.02
C GLU A 5 -1.01 15.56 8.01
N GLU A 6 -0.29 15.38 6.90
CA GLU A 6 -0.62 14.37 5.89
C GLU A 6 0.29 13.15 6.00
N ARG A 7 -0.25 12.10 6.56
CA ARG A 7 0.43 10.80 6.65
C ARG A 7 -0.22 9.80 5.72
N TYR A 8 0.62 9.03 5.07
CA TYR A 8 0.24 7.96 4.17
C TYR A 8 0.57 6.60 4.79
N LEU A 9 -0.37 5.67 4.71
CA LEU A 9 -0.12 4.26 4.90
C LEU A 9 -0.18 3.59 3.53
N ILE A 10 0.91 2.95 3.13
CA ILE A 10 1.00 2.21 1.86
C ILE A 10 1.29 0.74 2.17
N ILE A 11 0.52 -0.15 1.60
CA ILE A 11 0.72 -1.59 1.67
C ILE A 11 1.19 -2.05 0.29
N ALA A 12 2.40 -2.59 0.20
CA ALA A 12 2.99 -3.09 -1.03
C ALA A 12 3.26 -4.60 -0.93
N ASP A 13 3.06 -5.32 -2.01
CA ASP A 13 3.19 -6.78 -2.05
C ASP A 13 4.60 -7.26 -2.41
N ASP A 14 5.51 -6.34 -2.79
CA ASP A 14 6.89 -6.66 -3.08
C ASP A 14 7.88 -5.54 -2.66
N PHE A 15 9.13 -5.93 -2.54
CA PHE A 15 10.24 -5.07 -2.13
C PHE A 15 10.41 -3.85 -3.05
N THR A 16 10.40 -4.05 -4.36
CA THR A 16 10.60 -2.98 -5.33
C THR A 16 9.49 -1.94 -5.24
N GLY A 17 8.23 -2.38 -5.24
CA GLY A 17 7.07 -1.50 -5.11
C GLY A 17 7.03 -0.73 -3.79
N ALA A 18 7.45 -1.36 -2.70
CA ALA A 18 7.54 -0.71 -1.39
C ALA A 18 8.57 0.43 -1.42
N ASN A 19 9.77 0.16 -1.91
CA ASN A 19 10.82 1.18 -1.98
C ASN A 19 10.50 2.29 -2.97
N ASP A 20 9.98 1.96 -4.14
CA ASP A 20 9.61 2.96 -5.16
C ASP A 20 8.57 3.95 -4.62
N THR A 21 7.53 3.47 -3.96
CA THR A 21 6.52 4.34 -3.36
C THR A 21 7.07 5.15 -2.19
N GLY A 22 7.89 4.55 -1.35
CA GLY A 22 8.57 5.24 -0.24
C GLY A 22 9.46 6.39 -0.72
N VAL A 23 10.24 6.16 -1.77
CA VAL A 23 11.07 7.20 -2.39
C VAL A 23 10.23 8.35 -2.95
N GLN A 24 9.08 8.06 -3.58
CA GLN A 24 8.21 9.10 -4.11
C GLN A 24 7.65 10.00 -3.01
N LEU A 25 7.27 9.45 -1.86
CA LEU A 25 6.85 10.24 -0.71
C LEU A 25 8.00 11.10 -0.16
N ARG A 26 9.19 10.52 0.00
CA ARG A 26 10.37 11.26 0.47
C ARG A 26 10.75 12.42 -0.44
N ARG A 27 10.72 12.22 -1.75
CA ARG A 27 11.01 13.27 -2.75
C ARG A 27 10.02 14.44 -2.67
N ARG A 28 8.80 14.19 -2.18
CA ARG A 28 7.77 15.22 -1.99
C ARG A 28 7.79 15.85 -0.59
N GLY A 29 8.80 15.50 0.22
CA GLY A 29 8.99 16.10 1.54
C GLY A 29 8.28 15.39 2.69
N PHE A 30 7.62 14.24 2.45
CA PHE A 30 6.98 13.47 3.51
C PHE A 30 8.00 12.58 4.23
N PRO A 31 8.19 12.72 5.54
CA PRO A 31 8.97 11.77 6.31
C PRO A 31 8.35 10.38 6.17
N THR A 32 9.14 9.41 5.70
CA THR A 32 8.62 8.09 5.33
C THR A 32 9.55 6.99 5.82
N GLU A 33 8.97 5.94 6.32
CA GLU A 33 9.63 4.72 6.77
C GLU A 33 9.08 3.53 5.99
N VAL A 34 9.97 2.66 5.51
CA VAL A 34 9.61 1.40 4.85
C VAL A 34 9.85 0.26 5.83
N LEU A 35 8.82 -0.52 6.10
CA LEU A 35 8.85 -1.63 7.03
C LEU A 35 8.81 -2.96 6.28
N PHE A 36 9.79 -3.80 6.52
CA PHE A 36 9.81 -5.19 6.07
C PHE A 36 9.38 -6.14 7.20
N CYS A 37 9.56 -5.72 8.43
CA CYS A 37 9.09 -6.38 9.64
C CYS A 37 9.18 -5.40 10.81
N GLY A 38 8.53 -5.71 11.92
CA GLY A 38 8.61 -4.91 13.14
C GLY A 38 7.61 -3.76 13.20
N LYS A 39 7.85 -2.83 14.12
CA LYS A 39 6.97 -1.69 14.37
C LYS A 39 7.59 -0.38 13.85
N PRO A 40 6.76 0.60 13.47
CA PRO A 40 7.25 1.93 13.10
C PRO A 40 8.06 2.56 14.24
N MET A 41 9.14 3.26 13.87
CA MET A 41 9.99 3.96 14.83
C MET A 41 9.44 5.33 15.25
N GLY A 42 8.54 5.91 14.47
CA GLY A 42 7.96 7.23 14.74
C GLY A 42 6.47 7.32 14.42
N ALA A 43 5.73 8.07 15.26
CA ALA A 43 4.28 8.28 15.09
C ALA A 43 3.95 9.37 14.07
N ASP A 44 4.93 10.14 13.61
CA ASP A 44 4.79 11.32 12.75
C ASP A 44 5.14 11.05 11.28
N ARG A 45 5.40 9.79 10.91
CA ARG A 45 5.88 9.41 9.58
C ARG A 45 4.80 8.72 8.76
N SER A 46 4.89 8.89 7.45
CA SER A 46 4.24 8.00 6.50
C SER A 46 4.93 6.63 6.54
N ILE A 47 4.14 5.59 6.35
CA ILE A 47 4.61 4.21 6.50
C ILE A 47 4.31 3.44 5.22
N VAL A 48 5.31 2.73 4.72
CA VAL A 48 5.14 1.74 3.67
C VAL A 48 5.41 0.37 4.28
N ILE A 49 4.46 -0.54 4.20
CA ILE A 49 4.61 -1.93 4.66
C ILE A 49 4.83 -2.80 3.44
N ASP A 50 5.98 -3.48 3.39
CA ASP A 50 6.24 -4.54 2.43
C ASP A 50 5.78 -5.87 3.02
N THR A 51 4.81 -6.50 2.38
CA THR A 51 4.22 -7.76 2.85
C THR A 51 4.82 -9.00 2.18
N GLU A 52 5.62 -8.83 1.12
CA GLU A 52 6.20 -9.94 0.35
C GLU A 52 5.17 -11.03 -0.01
N SER A 53 3.95 -10.61 -0.34
CA SER A 53 2.80 -11.50 -0.52
C SER A 53 2.44 -11.78 -1.99
N ARG A 54 3.22 -11.22 -2.93
CA ARG A 54 2.91 -11.33 -4.38
C ARG A 54 2.84 -12.77 -4.90
N THR A 55 3.75 -13.62 -4.45
CA THR A 55 3.98 -14.96 -5.02
C THR A 55 3.49 -16.11 -4.14
N VAL A 56 2.88 -15.82 -3.01
CA VAL A 56 2.32 -16.85 -2.13
C VAL A 56 0.89 -17.22 -2.56
N HIS A 57 0.34 -18.27 -1.97
CA HIS A 57 -1.07 -18.63 -2.21
C HIS A 57 -2.01 -17.49 -1.76
N PRO A 58 -3.13 -17.24 -2.46
CA PRO A 58 -4.06 -16.14 -2.13
C PRO A 58 -4.52 -16.10 -0.68
N ASP A 59 -4.87 -17.24 -0.09
CA ASP A 59 -5.29 -17.31 1.32
C ASP A 59 -4.17 -16.87 2.28
N HIS A 60 -2.93 -17.22 1.95
CA HIS A 60 -1.76 -16.81 2.72
C HIS A 60 -1.48 -15.32 2.55
N ALA A 61 -1.62 -14.79 1.33
CA ALA A 61 -1.50 -13.36 1.07
C ALA A 61 -2.51 -12.55 1.91
N TYR A 62 -3.77 -12.99 1.94
CA TYR A 62 -4.80 -12.41 2.80
C TYR A 62 -4.38 -12.41 4.27
N GLN A 63 -3.88 -13.53 4.78
CA GLN A 63 -3.44 -13.65 6.17
C GLN A 63 -2.25 -12.73 6.50
N ILE A 64 -1.26 -12.65 5.61
CA ILE A 64 -0.09 -11.79 5.78
C ILE A 64 -0.51 -10.32 5.88
N VAL A 65 -1.33 -9.86 4.94
CA VAL A 65 -1.82 -8.47 4.94
C VAL A 65 -2.69 -8.20 6.16
N SER A 66 -3.61 -9.11 6.50
CA SER A 66 -4.45 -8.98 7.71
C SER A 66 -3.60 -8.85 8.97
N HIS A 67 -2.60 -9.71 9.12
CA HIS A 67 -1.71 -9.66 10.28
C HIS A 67 -0.91 -8.34 10.35
N ALA A 68 -0.43 -7.85 9.21
CA ALA A 68 0.28 -6.58 9.13
C ALA A 68 -0.60 -5.38 9.56
N LEU A 69 -1.91 -5.47 9.40
CA LEU A 69 -2.87 -4.40 9.69
C LEU A 69 -3.56 -4.51 11.05
N GLU A 70 -3.44 -5.62 11.76
CA GLU A 70 -4.16 -5.88 13.02
C GLU A 70 -3.98 -4.78 14.09
N ASN A 71 -2.81 -4.19 14.17
CA ASN A 71 -2.46 -3.20 15.19
C ASN A 71 -2.21 -1.80 14.60
N VAL A 72 -2.67 -1.55 13.38
CA VAL A 72 -2.55 -0.24 12.74
C VAL A 72 -3.67 0.66 13.23
N ASP A 73 -3.30 1.82 13.76
CA ASP A 73 -4.24 2.91 14.03
C ASP A 73 -4.44 3.69 12.72
N PHE A 74 -5.52 3.39 12.01
CA PHE A 74 -5.85 4.03 10.74
C PHE A 74 -6.20 5.51 10.88
N ASP A 75 -6.70 5.96 12.03
CA ASP A 75 -7.03 7.36 12.27
C ASP A 75 -5.78 8.26 12.23
N GLY A 76 -4.61 7.69 12.44
CA GLY A 76 -3.33 8.38 12.26
C GLY A 76 -2.94 8.65 10.82
N PHE A 77 -3.64 8.10 9.83
CA PHE A 77 -3.31 8.23 8.41
C PHE A 77 -4.44 8.89 7.63
N ARG A 78 -4.11 9.94 6.87
CA ARG A 78 -5.08 10.60 5.99
C ARG A 78 -5.35 9.80 4.71
N HIS A 79 -4.36 9.05 4.24
CA HIS A 79 -4.44 8.27 3.01
C HIS A 79 -3.99 6.84 3.27
N VAL A 80 -4.77 5.90 2.81
CA VAL A 80 -4.43 4.47 2.80
C VAL A 80 -4.39 4.01 1.36
N ILE A 81 -3.25 3.46 0.93
CA ILE A 81 -2.99 3.05 -0.44
C ILE A 81 -2.55 1.60 -0.46
N LYS A 82 -3.23 0.77 -1.24
CA LYS A 82 -2.73 -0.55 -1.62
C LYS A 82 -1.96 -0.41 -2.93
N LYS A 83 -0.63 -0.53 -2.86
CA LYS A 83 0.20 -0.54 -4.07
C LYS A 83 -0.01 -1.84 -4.83
N VAL A 84 -0.39 -1.72 -6.09
CA VAL A 84 -0.59 -2.86 -6.99
C VAL A 84 0.41 -2.82 -8.14
N ASP A 85 0.68 -3.98 -8.71
CA ASP A 85 1.49 -4.09 -9.92
C ASP A 85 0.72 -3.57 -11.14
N SER A 86 1.36 -2.74 -11.95
CA SER A 86 0.71 -2.14 -13.13
C SER A 86 0.42 -3.13 -14.27
N THR A 87 0.92 -4.36 -14.17
CA THR A 87 0.55 -5.49 -15.04
C THR A 87 -0.37 -6.49 -14.33
N MET A 88 -0.92 -6.12 -13.18
CA MET A 88 -1.90 -6.92 -12.41
C MET A 88 -1.35 -8.25 -11.88
N ARG A 89 -0.03 -8.35 -11.67
CA ARG A 89 0.56 -9.53 -11.02
C ARG A 89 0.25 -9.54 -9.53
N GLY A 90 0.17 -10.73 -8.95
CA GLY A 90 0.04 -10.93 -7.51
C GLY A 90 -1.39 -11.25 -7.06
N ASN A 91 -1.57 -11.22 -5.76
CA ASN A 91 -2.81 -11.60 -5.08
C ASN A 91 -3.72 -10.39 -4.80
N ILE A 92 -3.97 -9.56 -5.83
CA ILE A 92 -4.61 -8.26 -5.69
C ILE A 92 -5.96 -8.36 -4.97
N ALA A 93 -6.83 -9.29 -5.39
CA ALA A 93 -8.16 -9.44 -4.79
C ALA A 93 -8.10 -9.85 -3.31
N ALA A 94 -7.23 -10.81 -2.97
CA ALA A 94 -7.07 -11.29 -1.60
C ALA A 94 -6.52 -10.19 -0.67
N GLU A 95 -5.55 -9.42 -1.17
CA GLU A 95 -4.92 -8.35 -0.40
C GLU A 95 -5.84 -7.13 -0.25
N ILE A 96 -6.58 -6.76 -1.30
CA ILE A 96 -7.59 -5.69 -1.22
C ILE A 96 -8.69 -6.09 -0.22
N LYS A 97 -9.12 -7.34 -0.23
CA LYS A 97 -10.11 -7.84 0.75
C LYS A 97 -9.61 -7.64 2.18
N ALA A 98 -8.36 -7.98 2.47
CA ALA A 98 -7.78 -7.77 3.79
C ALA A 98 -7.75 -6.29 4.19
N VAL A 99 -7.34 -5.40 3.27
CA VAL A 99 -7.35 -3.95 3.52
C VAL A 99 -8.76 -3.43 3.76
N ASP A 100 -9.73 -3.85 2.94
CA ASP A 100 -11.13 -3.45 3.06
C ASP A 100 -11.73 -3.83 4.43
N GLU A 101 -11.49 -5.06 4.87
CA GLU A 101 -12.00 -5.57 6.14
C GLU A 101 -11.40 -4.88 7.37
N HIS A 102 -10.14 -4.46 7.29
CA HIS A 102 -9.44 -3.77 8.40
C HIS A 102 -9.67 -2.27 8.41
N PHE A 103 -9.56 -1.61 7.27
CA PHE A 103 -9.70 -0.16 7.15
C PHE A 103 -11.15 0.30 7.00
N LYS A 104 -12.01 -0.50 6.37
CA LYS A 104 -13.43 -0.22 6.11
C LYS A 104 -13.65 1.15 5.44
N PRO A 105 -13.07 1.38 4.26
CA PRO A 105 -13.19 2.67 3.57
C PRO A 105 -14.62 2.93 3.11
N GLU A 106 -15.03 4.19 3.10
CA GLU A 106 -16.30 4.60 2.47
C GLU A 106 -16.22 4.57 0.94
N LEU A 107 -15.04 4.77 0.39
CA LEU A 107 -14.78 4.76 -1.05
C LEU A 107 -13.42 4.13 -1.33
N MET A 108 -13.38 3.23 -2.28
CA MET A 108 -12.14 2.65 -2.81
C MET A 108 -12.02 2.96 -4.30
N ILE A 109 -10.90 3.56 -4.71
CA ILE A 109 -10.60 3.84 -6.11
C ILE A 109 -9.53 2.84 -6.58
N PHE A 110 -9.81 2.11 -7.66
CA PHE A 110 -8.87 1.18 -8.27
C PHE A 110 -8.32 1.76 -9.57
N ALA A 111 -7.04 2.15 -9.58
CA ALA A 111 -6.40 2.83 -10.71
C ALA A 111 -4.99 2.26 -10.96
N PRO A 112 -4.85 1.07 -11.55
CA PRO A 112 -3.57 0.37 -11.71
C PRO A 112 -2.73 0.89 -12.86
N ALA A 113 -3.27 1.72 -13.75
CA ALA A 113 -2.60 2.16 -14.97
C ALA A 113 -1.28 2.90 -14.71
N LEU A 114 -0.30 2.67 -15.58
CA LEU A 114 0.98 3.36 -15.64
C LEU A 114 1.26 3.75 -17.09
N PRO A 115 0.64 4.83 -17.61
CA PRO A 115 0.68 5.19 -19.03
C PRO A 115 2.09 5.44 -19.58
N ASP A 116 2.98 5.97 -18.76
CA ASP A 116 4.39 6.23 -19.15
C ASP A 116 5.12 4.95 -19.59
N LEU A 117 4.69 3.80 -19.09
CA LEU A 117 5.19 2.49 -19.50
C LEU A 117 4.22 1.77 -20.46
N LYS A 118 3.29 2.50 -21.07
CA LYS A 118 2.27 1.97 -21.99
C LYS A 118 1.34 0.92 -21.37
N ARG A 119 1.18 0.98 -20.04
CA ARG A 119 0.26 0.13 -19.28
C ARG A 119 -0.99 0.95 -19.00
N THR A 120 -2.04 0.68 -19.74
CA THR A 120 -3.26 1.51 -19.75
C THR A 120 -4.48 0.68 -19.40
N THR A 121 -5.47 1.35 -18.84
CA THR A 121 -6.80 0.76 -18.63
C THR A 121 -7.75 1.34 -19.68
N VAL A 122 -8.33 0.46 -20.52
CA VAL A 122 -9.31 0.83 -21.55
C VAL A 122 -10.57 0.00 -21.34
N ASP A 123 -11.71 0.65 -21.21
CA ASP A 123 -13.00 0.00 -20.94
C ASP A 123 -12.97 -1.00 -19.78
N GLY A 124 -12.22 -0.65 -18.73
CA GLY A 124 -12.05 -1.50 -17.54
C GLY A 124 -11.05 -2.65 -17.69
N VAL A 125 -10.31 -2.72 -18.81
CA VAL A 125 -9.28 -3.73 -19.07
C VAL A 125 -7.89 -3.11 -18.98
N GLN A 126 -7.04 -3.72 -18.14
CA GLN A 126 -5.64 -3.33 -17.93
C GLN A 126 -4.74 -4.03 -18.94
#